data_db17e2a7a7f2f5af864d8a141606e291
#
_entry.id   db17e2a7a7f2f5af864d8a141606e291
#
_cell.length_a   1.000
_cell.length_b   1.000
_cell.length_c   1.000
_cell.angle_alpha   90.00
_cell.angle_beta   90.00
_cell.angle_gamma   90.00
#
_symmetry.space_group_name_H-M   'P 1'
#
loop_
_entity.id
_entity.type
_entity.pdbx_description
1 polymer ?
#
loop_
_entity_poly.entity_id
_entity_poly.type
_entity_poly.pdbx_seq_one_letter_code
_entity_poly.pdbx_strand_id
1 'polypeptide(L)'
;MKKKVKYAALLMALMLASTAAGLSCAGAEPVKPGPHPEVRLSAWSAYWDDASGRQEYRDIRHHLSGFSAFAASYGPNDVLVVPDETARALEQAKKDGKEAYLTIVNDNQDSSGRAVEKDPALTKRLLRDDDARQEQVATIVEQARKLGATGVELDYERVFKDKELQQEYLHFTYQLSLACTRADLKLRIILEPSAPFDAPFAKGPEYVVMLYNLHGLHNGPGPKADGAFIRKTISKMEKLPGRKSVAIATGGCLWQDYKLMGLSRGKTRFLSSQEAEVLAKEKDAHVARDEASGALTFSYEEDKHHYEVWYADDETLNAWITEIANFGIHDVSIWRLGGNGSEMIRGVRP
;
A
#
# COMPACT_ATOMS: atom_id res chain seq x y z
N MET A 1 -12.77 -64.29 50.55
CA MET A 1 -11.57 -65.12 50.43
C MET A 1 -10.43 -64.29 49.80
N LYS A 2 -9.41 -64.03 50.65
CA LYS A 2 -7.98 -64.20 50.45
C LYS A 2 -7.42 -63.57 49.16
N LYS A 3 -6.40 -62.74 49.12
CA LYS A 3 -5.21 -62.60 49.97
C LYS A 3 -4.61 -61.17 49.80
N LYS A 4 -4.10 -60.66 50.88
CA LYS A 4 -3.15 -59.51 50.98
C LYS A 4 -1.78 -60.02 50.48
N VAL A 5 -1.03 -59.16 49.80
CA VAL A 5 0.45 -59.21 49.87
C VAL A 5 0.96 -57.76 49.94
N LYS A 6 1.64 -57.51 51.08
CA LYS A 6 2.47 -56.33 51.37
C LYS A 6 3.84 -56.55 50.70
N TYR A 7 4.46 -55.51 50.18
CA TYR A 7 5.92 -55.43 50.19
C TYR A 7 6.38 -54.01 50.58
N ALA A 8 7.37 -54.05 51.38
CA ALA A 8 7.92 -53.05 52.23
C ALA A 8 8.87 -52.09 51.49
N ALA A 9 9.08 -50.99 52.17
CA ALA A 9 10.01 -49.92 51.88
C ALA A 9 11.48 -50.35 51.73
N LEU A 10 12.20 -49.66 50.86
CA LEU A 10 13.63 -49.50 51.03
C LEU A 10 13.98 -48.04 50.69
N LEU A 11 14.30 -47.30 51.74
CA LEU A 11 14.91 -45.96 51.69
C LEU A 11 16.36 -46.16 51.24
N MET A 12 16.78 -45.43 50.18
CA MET A 12 18.17 -45.15 49.93
C MET A 12 18.34 -43.67 49.60
N ALA A 13 18.84 -42.95 50.58
CA ALA A 13 19.24 -41.57 50.46
C ALA A 13 20.50 -41.46 49.60
N LEU A 14 20.45 -40.81 48.43
CA LEU A 14 21.62 -40.31 47.75
C LEU A 14 21.54 -38.76 47.77
N MET A 15 22.42 -38.18 48.58
CA MET A 15 22.76 -36.77 48.47
C MET A 15 23.53 -36.56 47.15
N LEU A 16 22.96 -35.80 46.24
CA LEU A 16 23.67 -35.22 45.11
C LEU A 16 23.67 -33.68 45.29
N ALA A 17 24.86 -33.18 45.49
CA ALA A 17 25.15 -31.76 45.53
C ALA A 17 24.76 -31.12 44.20
N SER A 18 23.73 -30.27 44.17
CA SER A 18 23.35 -29.42 43.02
C SER A 18 24.23 -28.17 43.04
N THR A 19 25.27 -28.17 42.20
CA THR A 19 25.93 -26.94 41.79
C THR A 19 24.94 -26.16 40.88
N ALA A 20 24.39 -25.13 41.41
CA ALA A 20 23.62 -24.15 40.63
C ALA A 20 24.56 -23.41 39.67
N ALA A 21 24.70 -23.92 38.43
CA ALA A 21 25.22 -23.13 37.34
C ALA A 21 24.11 -22.20 36.87
N GLY A 22 24.19 -20.94 37.24
CA GLY A 22 23.32 -19.88 36.72
C GLY A 22 23.54 -19.74 35.22
N LEU A 23 22.63 -20.32 34.41
CA LEU A 23 22.50 -19.94 33.02
C LEU A 23 21.87 -18.54 33.00
N SER A 24 22.73 -17.53 32.91
CA SER A 24 22.34 -16.17 32.49
C SER A 24 21.80 -16.30 31.06
N CYS A 25 20.49 -16.23 30.89
CA CYS A 25 19.93 -15.93 29.58
C CYS A 25 20.38 -14.51 29.24
N ALA A 26 21.51 -14.44 28.50
CA ALA A 26 21.85 -13.21 27.78
C ALA A 26 20.66 -12.93 26.85
N GLY A 27 19.91 -11.87 27.15
CA GLY A 27 18.90 -11.36 26.27
C GLY A 27 19.58 -11.09 24.91
N ALA A 28 19.12 -11.75 23.86
CA ALA A 28 19.52 -11.42 22.52
C ALA A 28 19.14 -9.95 22.31
N GLU A 29 20.14 -9.07 22.16
CA GLU A 29 19.86 -7.71 21.69
C GLU A 29 19.06 -7.80 20.40
N PRO A 30 18.04 -6.95 20.21
CA PRO A 30 17.31 -6.92 18.94
C PRO A 30 18.33 -6.60 17.85
N VAL A 31 18.48 -7.53 16.92
CA VAL A 31 19.32 -7.35 15.73
C VAL A 31 18.75 -6.13 15.02
N LYS A 32 19.49 -5.02 15.00
CA LYS A 32 19.14 -3.87 14.17
C LYS A 32 19.07 -4.40 12.73
N PRO A 33 17.94 -4.27 12.05
CA PRO A 33 17.87 -4.71 10.66
C PRO A 33 18.92 -3.95 9.88
N GLY A 34 19.85 -4.67 9.27
CA GLY A 34 20.80 -4.09 8.32
C GLY A 34 20.04 -3.59 7.08
N PRO A 35 20.59 -2.69 6.29
CA PRO A 35 19.96 -2.30 5.05
C PRO A 35 19.72 -3.57 4.21
N HIS A 36 18.49 -3.77 3.74
CA HIS A 36 18.18 -4.86 2.80
C HIS A 36 18.76 -4.48 1.44
N PRO A 37 19.90 -5.03 1.00
CA PRO A 37 20.63 -4.52 -0.17
C PRO A 37 19.92 -4.76 -1.51
N GLU A 38 18.76 -5.37 -1.50
CA GLU A 38 18.04 -5.80 -2.69
C GLU A 38 16.66 -5.17 -2.89
N VAL A 39 16.19 -4.32 -1.96
CA VAL A 39 14.86 -3.69 -2.10
C VAL A 39 14.94 -2.53 -3.09
N ARG A 40 14.07 -2.57 -4.10
CA ARG A 40 13.90 -1.52 -5.10
C ARG A 40 12.70 -0.67 -4.74
N LEU A 41 12.93 0.61 -4.51
CA LEU A 41 11.85 1.56 -4.23
C LEU A 41 11.34 2.19 -5.52
N SER A 42 10.02 2.38 -5.57
CA SER A 42 9.34 3.30 -6.47
C SER A 42 8.36 4.16 -5.68
N ALA A 43 7.85 5.24 -6.27
CA ALA A 43 6.92 6.11 -5.58
C ALA A 43 5.91 6.72 -6.55
N TRP A 44 4.71 7.00 -6.05
CA TRP A 44 3.72 7.82 -6.74
C TRP A 44 3.82 9.29 -6.32
N SER A 45 3.55 10.18 -7.27
CA SER A 45 3.24 11.58 -6.99
C SER A 45 1.90 11.93 -7.65
N ALA A 46 1.04 12.61 -6.91
CA ALA A 46 -0.31 12.94 -7.35
C ALA A 46 -0.38 14.37 -7.90
N TYR A 47 -1.11 14.56 -9.01
CA TYR A 47 -1.24 15.84 -9.69
C TYR A 47 -1.81 16.97 -8.80
N TRP A 48 -2.70 16.63 -7.86
CA TRP A 48 -3.32 17.61 -6.94
C TRP A 48 -2.39 18.11 -5.83
N ASP A 49 -1.21 17.48 -5.67
CA ASP A 49 -0.18 17.86 -4.69
C ASP A 49 1.20 17.96 -5.37
N ASP A 50 1.20 18.43 -6.61
CA ASP A 50 2.35 18.45 -7.50
C ASP A 50 3.56 19.18 -6.91
N ALA A 51 3.34 20.33 -6.26
CA ALA A 51 4.46 21.14 -5.73
C ALA A 51 5.23 20.41 -4.62
N SER A 52 4.52 19.84 -3.65
CA SER A 52 5.08 19.06 -2.55
C SER A 52 5.67 17.73 -3.04
N GLY A 53 4.95 17.01 -3.90
CA GLY A 53 5.41 15.76 -4.48
C GLY A 53 6.69 15.92 -5.30
N ARG A 54 6.84 16.99 -6.09
CA ARG A 54 8.08 17.28 -6.82
C ARG A 54 9.23 17.64 -5.90
N GLN A 55 8.97 18.32 -4.78
CA GLN A 55 10.03 18.60 -3.82
C GLN A 55 10.55 17.29 -3.21
N GLU A 56 9.67 16.46 -2.72
CA GLU A 56 10.04 15.16 -2.13
C GLU A 56 10.66 14.22 -3.15
N TYR A 57 10.19 14.22 -4.40
CA TYR A 57 10.84 13.48 -5.48
C TYR A 57 12.31 13.90 -5.65
N ARG A 58 12.61 15.22 -5.67
CA ARG A 58 14.01 15.71 -5.74
C ARG A 58 14.85 15.21 -4.56
N ASP A 59 14.25 15.11 -3.38
CA ASP A 59 14.91 14.69 -2.16
C ASP A 59 15.34 13.22 -2.19
N ILE A 60 14.52 12.33 -2.79
CA ILE A 60 14.76 10.88 -2.74
C ILE A 60 14.99 10.20 -4.09
N ARG A 61 14.94 10.92 -5.22
CA ARG A 61 15.01 10.31 -6.56
C ARG A 61 16.21 9.40 -6.78
N HIS A 62 17.32 9.64 -6.10
CA HIS A 62 18.52 8.81 -6.20
C HIS A 62 18.35 7.41 -5.57
N HIS A 63 17.39 7.23 -4.67
CA HIS A 63 17.01 5.94 -4.11
C HIS A 63 15.88 5.25 -4.89
N LEU A 64 15.21 5.96 -5.81
CA LEU A 64 14.11 5.39 -6.57
C LEU A 64 14.61 4.68 -7.84
N SER A 65 14.09 3.49 -8.09
CA SER A 65 14.22 2.76 -9.36
C SER A 65 13.12 3.14 -10.35
N GLY A 66 11.92 3.44 -9.85
CA GLY A 66 10.74 3.77 -10.63
C GLY A 66 9.95 4.94 -10.04
N PHE A 67 9.13 5.54 -10.88
CA PHE A 67 8.26 6.63 -10.52
C PHE A 67 6.93 6.52 -11.27
N SER A 68 5.84 6.73 -10.57
CA SER A 68 4.49 6.67 -11.13
C SER A 68 3.79 8.01 -11.00
N ALA A 69 3.37 8.56 -12.14
CA ALA A 69 2.62 9.80 -12.18
C ALA A 69 1.12 9.52 -12.06
N PHE A 70 0.53 9.91 -10.95
CA PHE A 70 -0.87 9.69 -10.61
C PHE A 70 -1.69 10.96 -10.85
N ALA A 71 -2.72 10.96 -11.66
CA ALA A 71 -3.16 9.90 -12.54
C ALA A 71 -3.78 10.50 -13.81
N ALA A 72 -3.96 9.68 -14.81
CA ALA A 72 -4.96 9.90 -15.84
C ALA A 72 -6.31 9.33 -15.36
N SER A 73 -7.39 10.05 -15.64
CA SER A 73 -8.77 9.69 -15.27
C SER A 73 -9.74 10.00 -16.41
N TYR A 74 -11.03 9.77 -16.22
CA TYR A 74 -12.00 9.94 -17.28
C TYR A 74 -12.83 11.22 -17.10
N GLY A 75 -12.84 12.05 -18.12
CA GLY A 75 -13.69 13.23 -18.21
C GLY A 75 -15.07 12.91 -18.79
N PRO A 76 -15.82 13.95 -19.21
CA PRO A 76 -17.11 13.78 -19.87
C PRO A 76 -17.00 12.88 -21.10
N ASN A 77 -18.04 12.09 -21.35
CA ASN A 77 -18.12 11.11 -22.44
C ASN A 77 -17.06 9.99 -22.36
N ASP A 78 -16.61 9.67 -21.16
CA ASP A 78 -15.64 8.61 -20.89
C ASP A 78 -14.27 8.82 -21.63
N VAL A 79 -13.90 10.08 -21.89
CA VAL A 79 -12.64 10.42 -22.54
C VAL A 79 -11.51 10.40 -21.51
N LEU A 80 -10.42 9.67 -21.81
CA LEU A 80 -9.23 9.65 -20.97
C LEU A 80 -8.52 11.01 -20.98
N VAL A 81 -8.35 11.60 -19.80
CA VAL A 81 -7.72 12.90 -19.56
C VAL A 81 -6.45 12.73 -18.74
N VAL A 82 -5.36 13.31 -19.21
CA VAL A 82 -4.08 13.36 -18.50
C VAL A 82 -3.82 14.78 -18.05
N PRO A 83 -3.77 15.09 -16.75
CA PRO A 83 -3.40 16.40 -16.24
C PRO A 83 -1.99 16.82 -16.69
N ASP A 84 -1.77 18.11 -16.91
CA ASP A 84 -0.46 18.64 -17.31
C ASP A 84 0.63 18.33 -16.25
N GLU A 85 0.24 18.32 -14.96
CA GLU A 85 1.11 17.96 -13.84
C GLU A 85 1.62 16.52 -14.00
N THR A 86 0.72 15.60 -14.33
CA THR A 86 1.04 14.18 -14.59
C THR A 86 2.02 14.04 -15.76
N ALA A 87 1.78 14.75 -16.85
CA ALA A 87 2.67 14.72 -18.02
C ALA A 87 4.07 15.27 -17.69
N ARG A 88 4.15 16.39 -16.95
CA ARG A 88 5.43 16.98 -16.51
C ARG A 88 6.19 16.06 -15.55
N ALA A 89 5.48 15.39 -14.65
CA ALA A 89 6.09 14.47 -13.68
C ALA A 89 6.71 13.25 -14.38
N LEU A 90 6.02 12.69 -15.40
CA LEU A 90 6.56 11.63 -16.25
C LEU A 90 7.81 12.07 -17.01
N GLU A 91 7.76 13.25 -17.62
CA GLU A 91 8.90 13.80 -18.36
C GLU A 91 10.13 13.95 -17.45
N GLN A 92 9.93 14.45 -16.23
CA GLN A 92 11.01 14.61 -15.27
C GLN A 92 11.61 13.26 -14.85
N ALA A 93 10.78 12.28 -14.52
CA ALA A 93 11.26 10.95 -14.13
C ALA A 93 12.08 10.28 -15.25
N LYS A 94 11.67 10.44 -16.50
CA LYS A 94 12.43 9.97 -17.66
C LYS A 94 13.78 10.66 -17.79
N LYS A 95 13.84 11.99 -17.65
CA LYS A 95 15.10 12.75 -17.68
C LYS A 95 16.08 12.28 -16.60
N ASP A 96 15.55 11.84 -15.47
CA ASP A 96 16.33 11.30 -14.36
C ASP A 96 16.66 9.79 -14.54
N GLY A 97 16.32 9.19 -15.67
CA GLY A 97 16.60 7.77 -15.99
C GLY A 97 15.79 6.77 -15.19
N LYS A 98 14.61 7.16 -14.68
CA LYS A 98 13.72 6.27 -13.92
C LYS A 98 12.77 5.52 -14.83
N GLU A 99 12.33 4.33 -14.38
CA GLU A 99 11.14 3.71 -14.95
C GLU A 99 9.94 4.62 -14.66
N ALA A 100 9.35 5.21 -15.69
CA ALA A 100 8.29 6.20 -15.57
C ALA A 100 6.95 5.62 -16.01
N TYR A 101 6.02 5.47 -15.07
CA TYR A 101 4.71 4.86 -15.31
C TYR A 101 3.61 5.91 -15.35
N LEU A 102 2.71 5.81 -16.33
CA LEU A 102 1.44 6.52 -16.35
C LEU A 102 0.41 5.70 -15.58
N THR A 103 -0.04 6.20 -14.44
CA THR A 103 -1.13 5.56 -13.69
C THR A 103 -2.48 5.98 -14.26
N ILE A 104 -3.37 5.03 -14.49
CA ILE A 104 -4.73 5.23 -14.99
C ILE A 104 -5.71 4.67 -13.98
N VAL A 105 -6.64 5.51 -13.55
CA VAL A 105 -7.66 5.19 -12.54
C VAL A 105 -9.05 5.16 -13.17
N ASN A 106 -9.98 4.42 -12.57
CA ASN A 106 -11.39 4.45 -12.98
C ASN A 106 -12.21 5.53 -12.25
N ASP A 107 -11.58 6.69 -12.06
CA ASP A 107 -12.26 7.89 -11.60
C ASP A 107 -12.85 8.64 -12.79
N ASN A 108 -14.02 9.28 -12.61
CA ASN A 108 -14.64 10.09 -13.65
C ASN A 108 -15.30 11.36 -13.08
N GLN A 109 -15.90 12.12 -13.98
CA GLN A 109 -16.82 13.19 -13.63
C GLN A 109 -18.23 12.80 -14.08
N ASP A 110 -19.21 12.93 -13.17
CA ASP A 110 -20.62 12.75 -13.53
C ASP A 110 -21.13 13.91 -14.41
N SER A 111 -22.35 13.80 -14.90
CA SER A 111 -22.98 14.81 -15.78
C SER A 111 -23.08 16.22 -15.15
N SER A 112 -22.95 16.33 -13.84
CA SER A 112 -22.91 17.60 -13.12
C SER A 112 -21.47 18.16 -12.93
N GLY A 113 -20.46 17.44 -13.40
CA GLY A 113 -19.05 17.76 -13.21
C GLY A 113 -18.49 17.37 -11.83
N ARG A 114 -19.26 16.61 -11.03
CA ARG A 114 -18.79 16.12 -9.73
C ARG A 114 -17.88 14.90 -9.92
N ALA A 115 -16.75 14.90 -9.24
CA ALA A 115 -15.85 13.75 -9.22
C ALA A 115 -16.50 12.50 -8.61
N VAL A 116 -16.37 11.37 -9.28
CA VAL A 116 -16.77 10.04 -8.81
C VAL A 116 -15.53 9.16 -8.83
N GLU A 117 -15.03 8.86 -7.64
CA GLU A 117 -13.85 8.03 -7.48
C GLU A 117 -14.18 6.55 -7.56
N LYS A 118 -13.32 5.79 -8.24
CA LYS A 118 -13.36 4.32 -8.30
C LYS A 118 -14.73 3.82 -8.75
N ASP A 119 -15.17 4.33 -9.91
CA ASP A 119 -16.54 4.11 -10.43
C ASP A 119 -16.67 2.78 -11.20
N PRO A 120 -17.35 1.75 -10.63
CA PRO A 120 -17.60 0.52 -11.35
C PRO A 120 -18.55 0.70 -12.56
N ALA A 121 -19.42 1.72 -12.54
CA ALA A 121 -20.33 1.99 -13.64
C ALA A 121 -19.58 2.55 -14.86
N LEU A 122 -18.57 3.40 -14.64
CA LEU A 122 -17.64 3.78 -15.70
C LEU A 122 -16.94 2.54 -16.27
N THR A 123 -16.35 1.71 -15.40
CA THR A 123 -15.63 0.51 -15.83
C THR A 123 -16.51 -0.42 -16.65
N LYS A 124 -17.79 -0.62 -16.27
CA LYS A 124 -18.76 -1.38 -17.07
C LYS A 124 -18.98 -0.78 -18.46
N ARG A 125 -19.06 0.55 -18.58
CA ARG A 125 -19.22 1.20 -19.89
C ARG A 125 -17.99 1.02 -20.78
N LEU A 126 -16.80 1.21 -20.20
CA LEU A 126 -15.51 1.08 -20.90
C LEU A 126 -15.25 -0.34 -21.39
N LEU A 127 -15.75 -1.35 -20.66
CA LEU A 127 -15.45 -2.77 -20.92
C LEU A 127 -16.65 -3.58 -21.40
N ARG A 128 -17.75 -2.92 -21.82
CA ARG A 128 -19.06 -3.51 -22.10
C ARG A 128 -19.05 -4.64 -23.13
N ASP A 129 -18.15 -4.60 -24.09
CA ASP A 129 -17.99 -5.57 -25.17
C ASP A 129 -16.52 -5.60 -25.66
N ASP A 130 -16.21 -6.47 -26.60
CA ASP A 130 -14.84 -6.65 -27.08
C ASP A 130 -14.32 -5.41 -27.83
N ASP A 131 -15.17 -4.76 -28.63
CA ASP A 131 -14.81 -3.56 -29.38
C ASP A 131 -14.47 -2.41 -28.42
N ALA A 132 -15.28 -2.19 -27.39
CA ALA A 132 -15.03 -1.18 -26.36
C ALA A 132 -13.73 -1.47 -25.57
N ARG A 133 -13.45 -2.73 -25.22
CA ARG A 133 -12.19 -3.11 -24.58
C ARG A 133 -11.00 -2.84 -25.46
N GLN A 134 -11.08 -3.19 -26.77
CA GLN A 134 -10.00 -2.91 -27.72
C GLN A 134 -9.76 -1.42 -27.90
N GLU A 135 -10.82 -0.60 -27.96
CA GLU A 135 -10.71 0.85 -28.00
C GLU A 135 -9.99 1.41 -26.75
N GLN A 136 -10.35 0.93 -25.56
CA GLN A 136 -9.66 1.33 -24.32
C GLN A 136 -8.18 0.92 -24.32
N VAL A 137 -7.87 -0.30 -24.74
CA VAL A 137 -6.50 -0.79 -24.87
C VAL A 137 -5.70 0.13 -25.80
N ALA A 138 -6.26 0.46 -26.97
CA ALA A 138 -5.61 1.34 -27.94
C ALA A 138 -5.37 2.75 -27.37
N THR A 139 -6.39 3.33 -26.73
CA THR A 139 -6.33 4.65 -26.10
C THR A 139 -5.23 4.72 -25.04
N ILE A 140 -5.17 3.74 -24.15
CA ILE A 140 -4.19 3.69 -23.06
C ILE A 140 -2.77 3.56 -23.60
N VAL A 141 -2.54 2.66 -24.54
CA VAL A 141 -1.22 2.44 -25.15
C VAL A 141 -0.76 3.67 -25.92
N GLU A 142 -1.68 4.31 -26.66
CA GLU A 142 -1.37 5.55 -27.41
C GLU A 142 -0.97 6.68 -26.46
N GLN A 143 -1.73 6.92 -25.39
CA GLN A 143 -1.40 7.95 -24.41
C GLN A 143 -0.05 7.70 -23.74
N ALA A 144 0.22 6.47 -23.31
CA ALA A 144 1.50 6.11 -22.70
C ALA A 144 2.67 6.36 -23.67
N ARG A 145 2.52 6.00 -24.95
CA ARG A 145 3.54 6.24 -26.00
C ARG A 145 3.72 7.73 -26.28
N LYS A 146 2.63 8.49 -26.40
CA LYS A 146 2.65 9.94 -26.64
C LYS A 146 3.42 10.67 -25.55
N LEU A 147 3.25 10.27 -24.29
CA LEU A 147 3.97 10.82 -23.14
C LEU A 147 5.37 10.21 -22.99
N GLY A 148 5.69 9.18 -23.79
CA GLY A 148 6.93 8.43 -23.73
C GLY A 148 7.12 7.75 -22.37
N ALA A 149 6.06 7.29 -21.73
CA ALA A 149 6.16 6.50 -20.50
C ALA A 149 6.93 5.20 -20.75
N THR A 150 7.61 4.69 -19.72
CA THR A 150 8.23 3.36 -19.74
C THR A 150 7.19 2.26 -19.64
N GLY A 151 6.05 2.56 -19.00
CA GLY A 151 4.97 1.63 -18.81
C GLY A 151 3.67 2.29 -18.36
N VAL A 152 2.69 1.44 -18.19
CA VAL A 152 1.34 1.78 -17.73
C VAL A 152 1.12 1.14 -16.37
N GLU A 153 0.46 1.86 -15.47
CA GLU A 153 -0.16 1.29 -14.28
C GLU A 153 -1.68 1.40 -14.42
N LEU A 154 -2.36 0.27 -14.24
CA LEU A 154 -3.81 0.22 -14.23
C LEU A 154 -4.28 0.06 -12.79
N ASP A 155 -4.90 1.11 -12.25
CA ASP A 155 -5.42 1.17 -10.89
C ASP A 155 -6.96 1.31 -10.91
N TYR A 156 -7.62 0.28 -11.44
CA TYR A 156 -9.09 0.18 -11.42
C TYR A 156 -9.52 -0.58 -10.19
N GLU A 157 -10.17 0.13 -9.28
CA GLU A 157 -10.66 -0.42 -8.03
C GLU A 157 -12.16 -0.78 -8.07
N ARG A 158 -12.63 -1.55 -7.06
CA ARG A 158 -14.02 -2.00 -6.90
C ARG A 158 -14.56 -2.86 -8.04
N VAL A 159 -13.69 -3.43 -8.86
CA VAL A 159 -14.08 -4.24 -10.04
C VAL A 159 -14.40 -5.70 -9.69
N PHE A 160 -14.00 -6.18 -8.51
CA PHE A 160 -14.13 -7.60 -8.13
C PHE A 160 -15.40 -7.94 -7.35
N LYS A 161 -16.24 -6.97 -7.01
CA LYS A 161 -17.51 -7.20 -6.30
C LYS A 161 -18.63 -7.73 -7.19
N ASP A 162 -18.54 -7.47 -8.47
CA ASP A 162 -19.47 -7.90 -9.51
C ASP A 162 -18.75 -8.95 -10.38
N LYS A 163 -19.34 -10.16 -10.50
CA LYS A 163 -18.70 -11.27 -11.20
C LYS A 163 -18.58 -11.06 -12.71
N GLU A 164 -19.55 -10.40 -13.31
CA GLU A 164 -19.51 -10.07 -14.73
C GLU A 164 -18.43 -9.04 -15.02
N LEU A 165 -18.41 -7.94 -14.25
CA LEU A 165 -17.37 -6.93 -14.35
C LEU A 165 -15.98 -7.51 -14.11
N GLN A 166 -15.84 -8.42 -13.14
CA GLN A 166 -14.57 -9.12 -12.89
C GLN A 166 -14.10 -9.88 -14.14
N GLN A 167 -14.98 -10.58 -14.83
CA GLN A 167 -14.62 -11.32 -16.05
C GLN A 167 -14.17 -10.37 -17.16
N GLU A 168 -14.94 -9.30 -17.40
CA GLU A 168 -14.58 -8.29 -18.39
C GLU A 168 -13.26 -7.58 -18.07
N TYR A 169 -13.02 -7.28 -16.81
CA TYR A 169 -11.76 -6.71 -16.35
C TYR A 169 -10.56 -7.66 -16.56
N LEU A 170 -10.73 -8.96 -16.30
CA LEU A 170 -9.68 -9.94 -16.55
C LEU A 170 -9.37 -10.09 -18.04
N HIS A 171 -10.40 -10.08 -18.91
CA HIS A 171 -10.22 -10.07 -20.36
C HIS A 171 -9.49 -8.80 -20.83
N PHE A 172 -9.91 -7.64 -20.34
CA PHE A 172 -9.29 -6.36 -20.65
C PHE A 172 -7.80 -6.32 -20.23
N THR A 173 -7.48 -6.74 -19.01
CA THR A 173 -6.08 -6.75 -18.53
C THR A 173 -5.21 -7.71 -19.33
N TYR A 174 -5.76 -8.82 -19.82
CA TYR A 174 -5.06 -9.72 -20.73
C TYR A 174 -4.77 -9.05 -22.09
N GLN A 175 -5.78 -8.40 -22.70
CA GLN A 175 -5.62 -7.68 -23.97
C GLN A 175 -4.62 -6.52 -23.82
N LEU A 176 -4.73 -5.75 -22.72
CA LEU A 176 -3.79 -4.66 -22.43
C LEU A 176 -2.36 -5.17 -22.24
N SER A 177 -2.18 -6.31 -21.57
CA SER A 177 -0.86 -6.93 -21.41
C SER A 177 -0.20 -7.27 -22.76
N LEU A 178 -0.98 -7.86 -23.69
CA LEU A 178 -0.48 -8.16 -25.02
C LEU A 178 -0.13 -6.90 -25.81
N ALA A 179 -0.96 -5.86 -25.70
CA ALA A 179 -0.74 -4.59 -26.41
C ALA A 179 0.46 -3.83 -25.85
N CYS A 180 0.62 -3.76 -24.54
CA CYS A 180 1.79 -3.20 -23.89
C CYS A 180 3.08 -3.92 -24.32
N THR A 181 3.08 -5.26 -24.33
CA THR A 181 4.24 -6.04 -24.80
C THR A 181 4.60 -5.71 -26.25
N ARG A 182 3.63 -5.60 -27.16
CA ARG A 182 3.88 -5.23 -28.57
C ARG A 182 4.40 -3.80 -28.72
N ALA A 183 4.05 -2.91 -27.77
CA ALA A 183 4.45 -1.50 -27.78
C ALA A 183 5.75 -1.24 -27.01
N ASP A 184 6.42 -2.27 -26.50
CA ASP A 184 7.59 -2.20 -25.60
C ASP A 184 7.31 -1.37 -24.33
N LEU A 185 6.09 -1.52 -23.80
CA LEU A 185 5.66 -0.91 -22.56
C LEU A 185 5.55 -1.97 -21.43
N LYS A 186 6.01 -1.62 -20.26
CA LYS A 186 5.73 -2.41 -19.05
C LYS A 186 4.29 -2.21 -18.62
N LEU A 187 3.69 -3.24 -18.00
CA LEU A 187 2.35 -3.14 -17.41
C LEU A 187 2.39 -3.54 -15.94
N ARG A 188 1.91 -2.65 -15.09
CA ARG A 188 1.66 -2.89 -13.66
C ARG A 188 0.15 -2.85 -13.43
N ILE A 189 -0.38 -3.83 -12.69
CA ILE A 189 -1.79 -3.87 -12.28
C ILE A 189 -1.85 -3.73 -10.78
N ILE A 190 -2.50 -2.67 -10.33
CA ILE A 190 -2.66 -2.36 -8.92
C ILE A 190 -3.87 -3.13 -8.39
N LEU A 191 -3.72 -3.79 -7.26
CA LEU A 191 -4.74 -4.63 -6.66
C LEU A 191 -5.02 -4.25 -5.21
N GLU A 192 -6.32 -4.19 -4.87
CA GLU A 192 -6.76 -4.13 -3.48
C GLU A 192 -6.37 -5.43 -2.73
N PRO A 193 -6.09 -5.39 -1.41
CA PRO A 193 -5.78 -6.59 -0.61
C PRO A 193 -6.93 -7.62 -0.58
N SER A 194 -8.13 -7.18 -0.94
CA SER A 194 -9.36 -7.99 -1.04
C SER A 194 -9.57 -8.65 -2.39
N ALA A 195 -8.72 -8.36 -3.39
CA ALA A 195 -8.85 -8.95 -4.73
C ALA A 195 -8.75 -10.48 -4.69
N PRO A 196 -9.46 -11.17 -5.59
CA PRO A 196 -9.43 -12.63 -5.67
C PRO A 196 -8.15 -13.11 -6.37
N PHE A 197 -7.04 -13.21 -5.63
CA PHE A 197 -5.70 -13.51 -6.19
C PHE A 197 -5.60 -14.86 -6.90
N ASP A 198 -6.59 -15.74 -6.72
CA ASP A 198 -6.75 -17.01 -7.44
C ASP A 198 -7.59 -16.93 -8.73
N ALA A 199 -8.05 -15.73 -9.09
CA ALA A 199 -8.69 -15.51 -10.38
C ALA A 199 -7.68 -15.71 -11.54
N PRO A 200 -8.13 -15.97 -12.76
CA PRO A 200 -7.26 -16.24 -13.90
C PRO A 200 -6.61 -14.96 -14.46
N PHE A 201 -5.77 -14.35 -13.66
CA PHE A 201 -4.97 -13.18 -14.06
C PHE A 201 -3.97 -13.52 -15.17
N ALA A 202 -3.65 -12.54 -16.02
CA ALA A 202 -2.64 -12.67 -17.07
C ALA A 202 -1.22 -12.87 -16.50
N LYS A 203 -0.35 -13.64 -17.18
CA LYS A 203 1.02 -13.90 -16.71
C LYS A 203 2.03 -12.78 -16.99
N GLY A 204 1.71 -11.85 -17.89
CA GLY A 204 2.65 -10.82 -18.38
C GLY A 204 2.85 -9.63 -17.43
N PRO A 205 1.82 -9.10 -16.79
CA PRO A 205 1.93 -7.94 -15.91
C PRO A 205 2.72 -8.19 -14.63
N GLU A 206 3.22 -7.10 -14.05
CA GLU A 206 3.58 -7.03 -12.64
C GLU A 206 2.32 -6.70 -11.82
N TYR A 207 2.11 -7.40 -10.72
CA TYR A 207 0.98 -7.17 -9.81
C TYR A 207 1.45 -6.46 -8.55
N VAL A 208 0.95 -5.25 -8.33
CA VAL A 208 1.26 -4.42 -7.16
C VAL A 208 0.09 -4.50 -6.19
N VAL A 209 0.28 -5.11 -5.03
CA VAL A 209 -0.79 -5.20 -4.02
C VAL A 209 -0.65 -4.08 -3.00
N MET A 210 -1.74 -3.33 -2.78
CA MET A 210 -1.81 -2.26 -1.79
C MET A 210 -1.78 -2.83 -0.36
N LEU A 211 -0.61 -2.83 0.30
CA LEU A 211 -0.45 -3.24 1.70
C LEU A 211 -0.76 -2.08 2.65
N TYR A 212 -1.87 -1.42 2.43
CA TYR A 212 -2.39 -0.36 3.29
C TYR A 212 -3.92 -0.39 3.29
N ASN A 213 -4.58 0.55 3.95
CA ASN A 213 -6.03 0.54 4.16
C ASN A 213 -6.50 -0.60 5.09
N LEU A 214 -5.62 -1.09 5.99
CA LEU A 214 -6.08 -1.92 7.12
C LEU A 214 -7.08 -1.11 7.95
N HIS A 215 -6.72 0.15 8.26
CA HIS A 215 -7.61 1.17 8.80
C HIS A 215 -7.64 2.41 7.90
N GLY A 216 -8.78 3.12 7.88
CA GLY A 216 -8.98 4.30 7.03
C GLY A 216 -10.40 4.85 7.09
N LEU A 217 -10.86 5.48 6.00
CA LEU A 217 -12.21 6.07 5.93
C LEU A 217 -13.37 5.08 6.07
N HIS A 218 -13.11 3.79 5.90
CA HIS A 218 -14.12 2.73 5.85
C HIS A 218 -14.34 2.03 7.20
N ASN A 219 -13.48 2.28 8.19
CA ASN A 219 -13.53 1.61 9.50
C ASN A 219 -12.95 2.49 10.62
N GLY A 220 -12.79 1.91 11.81
CA GLY A 220 -12.33 2.59 13.02
C GLY A 220 -10.85 2.92 13.05
N PRO A 221 -10.42 3.66 14.10
CA PRO A 221 -9.05 4.04 14.31
C PRO A 221 -8.08 2.86 14.28
N GLY A 222 -6.89 3.12 13.75
CA GLY A 222 -5.80 2.17 13.68
C GLY A 222 -4.79 2.49 12.58
N PRO A 223 -3.71 1.70 12.50
CA PRO A 223 -2.65 1.90 11.52
C PRO A 223 -3.10 1.53 10.11
N LYS A 224 -2.46 2.10 9.11
CA LYS A 224 -2.68 1.73 7.69
C LYS A 224 -2.25 0.29 7.39
N ALA A 225 -1.25 -0.23 8.10
CA ALA A 225 -0.79 -1.60 8.02
C ALA A 225 -0.18 -2.03 9.36
N ASP A 226 -0.11 -3.33 9.57
CA ASP A 226 0.66 -3.99 10.62
C ASP A 226 1.33 -5.26 10.10
N GLY A 227 2.23 -5.85 10.88
CA GLY A 227 2.95 -7.05 10.47
C GLY A 227 2.03 -8.23 10.17
N ALA A 228 0.93 -8.40 10.89
CA ALA A 228 -0.02 -9.50 10.67
C ALA A 228 -0.77 -9.35 9.34
N PHE A 229 -1.20 -8.14 9.01
CA PHE A 229 -1.84 -7.82 7.75
C PHE A 229 -0.89 -8.00 6.56
N ILE A 230 0.36 -7.49 6.68
CA ILE A 230 1.41 -7.65 5.67
C ILE A 230 1.64 -9.14 5.38
N ARG A 231 1.97 -9.94 6.39
CA ARG A 231 2.21 -11.39 6.25
C ARG A 231 1.04 -12.12 5.60
N LYS A 232 -0.16 -11.89 6.11
CA LYS A 232 -1.39 -12.52 5.60
C LYS A 232 -1.65 -12.18 4.13
N THR A 233 -1.40 -10.94 3.73
CA THR A 233 -1.64 -10.51 2.36
C THR A 233 -0.58 -11.05 1.42
N ILE A 234 0.70 -10.99 1.76
CA ILE A 234 1.79 -11.55 0.96
C ILE A 234 1.61 -13.06 0.74
N SER A 235 1.24 -13.82 1.78
CA SER A 235 0.96 -15.26 1.62
C SER A 235 -0.15 -15.54 0.59
N LYS A 236 -1.16 -14.69 0.48
CA LYS A 236 -2.20 -14.83 -0.55
C LYS A 236 -1.69 -14.51 -1.96
N MET A 237 -0.72 -13.57 -2.05
CA MET A 237 -0.13 -13.15 -3.34
C MET A 237 0.61 -14.28 -4.04
N GLU A 238 0.96 -15.37 -3.38
CA GLU A 238 1.57 -16.56 -4.00
C GLU A 238 0.73 -17.10 -5.17
N LYS A 239 -0.60 -16.91 -5.12
CA LYS A 239 -1.54 -17.34 -6.16
C LYS A 239 -1.50 -16.46 -7.42
N LEU A 240 -1.01 -15.23 -7.33
CA LEU A 240 -0.87 -14.35 -8.50
C LEU A 240 0.20 -14.87 -9.45
N PRO A 241 -0.07 -14.87 -10.76
CA PRO A 241 0.95 -15.22 -11.74
C PRO A 241 1.96 -14.06 -11.93
N GLY A 242 3.15 -14.36 -12.40
CA GLY A 242 4.13 -13.34 -12.80
C GLY A 242 4.82 -12.63 -11.63
N ARG A 243 5.32 -11.43 -11.92
CA ARG A 243 6.06 -10.60 -10.97
C ARG A 243 5.12 -9.98 -9.94
N LYS A 244 5.56 -9.95 -8.70
CA LYS A 244 4.79 -9.42 -7.58
C LYS A 244 5.57 -8.30 -6.91
N SER A 245 4.87 -7.25 -6.61
CA SER A 245 5.36 -6.11 -5.82
C SER A 245 4.26 -5.61 -4.89
N VAL A 246 4.58 -4.69 -4.03
CA VAL A 246 3.65 -4.17 -3.05
C VAL A 246 3.73 -2.66 -2.95
N ALA A 247 2.66 -2.06 -2.44
CA ALA A 247 2.61 -0.66 -2.10
C ALA A 247 2.36 -0.46 -0.61
N ILE A 248 3.09 0.43 0.02
CA ILE A 248 2.87 0.93 1.38
C ILE A 248 2.50 2.41 1.33
N ALA A 249 1.80 2.90 2.34
CA ALA A 249 1.34 4.29 2.33
C ALA A 249 1.94 5.13 3.44
N THR A 250 2.31 6.37 3.10
CA THR A 250 2.66 7.44 4.03
C THR A 250 1.43 8.04 4.69
N GLY A 251 1.63 8.95 5.65
CA GLY A 251 0.55 9.65 6.32
C GLY A 251 -0.37 8.72 7.11
N GLY A 252 -1.59 9.19 7.34
CA GLY A 252 -2.53 8.49 8.18
C GLY A 252 -3.96 9.00 8.09
N CYS A 253 -4.68 8.83 9.18
CA CYS A 253 -6.04 9.36 9.30
C CYS A 253 -6.28 9.94 10.71
N LEU A 254 -7.22 10.86 10.76
CA LEU A 254 -7.83 11.38 11.97
C LEU A 254 -9.28 10.92 12.03
N TRP A 255 -9.67 10.38 13.17
CA TRP A 255 -11.05 10.01 13.49
C TRP A 255 -11.58 10.90 14.60
N GLN A 256 -12.78 11.43 14.40
CA GLN A 256 -13.52 12.20 15.39
C GLN A 256 -14.68 11.36 15.91
N ASP A 257 -14.81 11.17 17.23
CA ASP A 257 -15.92 10.46 17.90
C ASP A 257 -16.23 9.07 17.32
N TYR A 258 -15.23 8.36 16.88
CA TYR A 258 -15.45 7.04 16.33
C TYR A 258 -15.78 6.02 17.44
N LYS A 259 -16.98 5.46 17.43
CA LYS A 259 -17.39 4.38 18.35
C LYS A 259 -17.52 3.07 17.58
N LEU A 260 -16.77 2.07 18.00
CA LEU A 260 -16.63 0.79 17.30
C LEU A 260 -17.90 -0.11 17.35
N MET A 261 -18.83 0.10 18.26
CA MET A 261 -20.01 -0.75 18.48
C MET A 261 -21.31 -0.11 18.03
N GLY A 262 -21.35 0.46 16.84
CA GLY A 262 -22.59 0.45 16.05
C GLY A 262 -23.47 1.68 16.12
N LEU A 263 -23.16 2.81 16.77
CA LEU A 263 -24.14 3.89 16.86
C LEU A 263 -23.67 5.32 16.56
N SER A 264 -22.39 5.55 16.32
CA SER A 264 -21.93 6.86 15.86
C SER A 264 -20.68 6.65 15.00
N ARG A 265 -20.81 6.71 13.69
CA ARG A 265 -19.67 6.85 12.80
C ARG A 265 -19.28 8.32 12.83
N GLY A 266 -18.22 8.64 13.57
CA GLY A 266 -17.62 9.96 13.57
C GLY A 266 -17.10 10.37 12.18
N LYS A 267 -16.54 11.54 12.09
CA LYS A 267 -15.89 12.01 10.86
C LYS A 267 -14.48 11.44 10.79
N THR A 268 -14.08 11.03 9.61
CA THR A 268 -12.71 10.58 9.34
C THR A 268 -12.14 11.39 8.17
N ARG A 269 -10.88 11.81 8.29
CA ARG A 269 -10.15 12.46 7.19
C ARG A 269 -8.73 11.95 7.09
N PHE A 270 -8.17 11.97 5.90
CA PHE A 270 -6.75 11.71 5.70
C PHE A 270 -5.90 12.86 6.25
N LEU A 271 -4.71 12.49 6.73
CA LEU A 271 -3.64 13.39 7.09
C LEU A 271 -2.36 12.95 6.38
N SER A 272 -1.61 13.90 5.86
CA SER A 272 -0.21 13.66 5.53
C SER A 272 0.60 13.46 6.81
N SER A 273 1.82 12.93 6.71
CA SER A 273 2.69 12.77 7.87
C SER A 273 2.99 14.11 8.53
N GLN A 274 3.25 15.14 7.72
CA GLN A 274 3.53 16.49 8.21
C GLN A 274 2.32 17.13 8.90
N GLU A 275 1.11 16.95 8.34
CA GLU A 275 -0.12 17.44 8.98
C GLU A 275 -0.36 16.78 10.34
N ALA A 276 -0.09 15.47 10.46
CA ALA A 276 -0.23 14.75 11.73
C ALA A 276 0.77 15.26 12.77
N GLU A 277 2.02 15.50 12.39
CA GLU A 277 3.06 16.05 13.28
C GLU A 277 2.74 17.48 13.74
N VAL A 278 2.29 18.34 12.82
CA VAL A 278 1.88 19.71 13.15
C VAL A 278 0.70 19.69 14.10
N LEU A 279 -0.31 18.86 13.83
CA LEU A 279 -1.48 18.72 14.68
C LEU A 279 -1.10 18.22 16.09
N ALA A 280 -0.22 17.24 16.21
CA ALA A 280 0.25 16.77 17.51
C ALA A 280 0.90 17.89 18.34
N LYS A 281 1.73 18.73 17.71
CA LYS A 281 2.35 19.89 18.35
C LYS A 281 1.34 20.96 18.75
N GLU A 282 0.40 21.28 17.87
CA GLU A 282 -0.68 22.29 18.12
C GLU A 282 -1.60 21.88 19.28
N LYS A 283 -1.82 20.58 19.44
CA LYS A 283 -2.70 20.02 20.50
C LYS A 283 -1.92 19.63 21.77
N ASP A 284 -0.61 19.85 21.82
CA ASP A 284 0.28 19.38 22.90
C ASP A 284 0.03 17.91 23.24
N ALA A 285 -0.19 17.10 22.20
CA ALA A 285 -0.57 15.71 22.32
C ALA A 285 0.66 14.81 22.50
N HIS A 286 0.54 13.82 23.40
CA HIS A 286 1.58 12.82 23.58
C HIS A 286 1.54 11.80 22.42
N VAL A 287 2.55 11.81 21.57
CA VAL A 287 2.70 10.85 20.47
C VAL A 287 3.37 9.58 21.00
N ALA A 288 2.74 8.44 20.76
CA ALA A 288 3.27 7.12 21.11
C ALA A 288 3.47 6.28 19.84
N ARG A 289 4.45 5.39 19.86
CA ARG A 289 4.61 4.37 18.81
C ARG A 289 3.91 3.09 19.25
N ASP A 290 3.04 2.56 18.39
CA ASP A 290 2.38 1.28 18.59
C ASP A 290 3.35 0.13 18.29
N GLU A 291 3.60 -0.73 19.24
CA GLU A 291 4.57 -1.82 19.13
C GLU A 291 4.19 -2.85 18.05
N ALA A 292 2.88 -3.07 17.84
CA ALA A 292 2.40 -4.11 16.92
C ALA A 292 2.52 -3.71 15.45
N SER A 293 2.30 -2.44 15.16
CA SER A 293 2.32 -1.90 13.78
C SER A 293 3.55 -1.07 13.46
N GLY A 294 4.24 -0.56 14.49
CA GLY A 294 5.29 0.44 14.35
C GLY A 294 4.77 1.85 14.03
N ALA A 295 3.46 2.04 13.83
CA ALA A 295 2.87 3.32 13.50
C ALA A 295 2.82 4.26 14.71
N LEU A 296 2.79 5.56 14.44
CA LEU A 296 2.61 6.59 15.46
C LEU A 296 1.12 6.85 15.69
N THR A 297 0.76 7.11 16.95
CA THR A 297 -0.61 7.44 17.35
C THR A 297 -0.63 8.48 18.47
N PHE A 298 -1.67 9.30 18.47
CA PHE A 298 -2.01 10.20 19.57
C PHE A 298 -3.51 10.48 19.60
N SER A 299 -4.00 10.98 20.75
CA SER A 299 -5.38 11.42 20.89
C SER A 299 -5.45 12.76 21.62
N TYR A 300 -6.54 13.48 21.41
CA TYR A 300 -6.83 14.73 22.11
C TYR A 300 -8.36 14.98 22.19
N GLU A 301 -8.74 15.86 23.11
CA GLU A 301 -10.13 16.32 23.26
C GLU A 301 -10.24 17.78 22.85
N GLU A 302 -11.25 18.11 22.06
CA GLU A 302 -11.55 19.50 21.67
C GLU A 302 -13.05 19.67 21.45
N ASP A 303 -13.63 20.73 21.98
CA ASP A 303 -15.07 21.06 21.84
C ASP A 303 -16.02 19.92 22.18
N LYS A 304 -15.69 19.13 23.21
CA LYS A 304 -16.40 17.91 23.67
C LYS A 304 -16.35 16.75 22.68
N HIS A 305 -15.47 16.78 21.71
CA HIS A 305 -15.20 15.71 20.77
C HIS A 305 -13.87 15.03 21.09
N HIS A 306 -13.85 13.71 20.94
CA HIS A 306 -12.63 12.91 21.02
C HIS A 306 -12.04 12.73 19.65
N TYR A 307 -10.74 12.95 19.52
CA TYR A 307 -9.98 12.76 18.28
C TYR A 307 -8.87 11.74 18.49
N GLU A 308 -8.71 10.85 17.54
CA GLU A 308 -7.64 9.85 17.50
C GLU A 308 -6.95 9.89 16.14
N VAL A 309 -5.62 9.92 16.16
CA VAL A 309 -4.78 10.00 14.95
C VAL A 309 -3.83 8.82 14.94
N TRP A 310 -3.72 8.20 13.76
CA TRP A 310 -2.70 7.21 13.45
C TRP A 310 -2.00 7.61 12.16
N TYR A 311 -0.66 7.54 12.13
CA TYR A 311 0.12 7.88 10.95
C TYR A 311 1.45 7.14 10.90
N ALA A 312 2.05 7.09 9.71
CA ALA A 312 3.35 6.48 9.46
C ALA A 312 4.43 7.56 9.31
N ASP A 313 5.57 7.35 9.95
CA ASP A 313 6.83 8.05 9.72
C ASP A 313 7.83 7.17 8.95
N ASP A 314 9.05 7.62 8.78
CA ASP A 314 10.10 6.87 8.09
C ASP A 314 10.49 5.58 8.83
N GLU A 315 10.53 5.59 10.16
CA GLU A 315 10.80 4.40 10.96
C GLU A 315 9.69 3.34 10.77
N THR A 316 8.44 3.76 10.73
CA THR A 316 7.29 2.91 10.43
C THR A 316 7.43 2.28 9.05
N LEU A 317 7.72 3.09 8.01
CA LEU A 317 7.86 2.60 6.65
C LEU A 317 9.05 1.64 6.51
N ASN A 318 10.18 1.94 7.15
CA ASN A 318 11.36 1.08 7.13
C ASN A 318 11.10 -0.26 7.83
N ALA A 319 10.33 -0.28 8.92
CA ALA A 319 9.90 -1.50 9.57
C ALA A 319 9.01 -2.36 8.65
N TRP A 320 8.06 -1.75 7.95
CA TRP A 320 7.21 -2.45 6.98
C TRP A 320 8.00 -2.96 5.76
N ILE A 321 8.94 -2.17 5.22
CA ILE A 321 9.84 -2.58 4.13
C ILE A 321 10.66 -3.80 4.56
N THR A 322 11.20 -3.78 5.77
CA THR A 322 11.95 -4.90 6.34
C THR A 322 11.10 -6.17 6.45
N GLU A 323 9.88 -6.04 6.97
CA GLU A 323 8.94 -7.16 7.07
C GLU A 323 8.59 -7.73 5.68
N ILE A 324 8.31 -6.87 4.71
CA ILE A 324 8.01 -7.25 3.32
C ILE A 324 9.19 -8.01 2.69
N ALA A 325 10.41 -7.50 2.84
CA ALA A 325 11.61 -8.11 2.29
C ALA A 325 11.89 -9.50 2.90
N ASN A 326 11.61 -9.69 4.19
CA ASN A 326 11.71 -10.99 4.86
C ASN A 326 10.77 -12.06 4.26
N PHE A 327 9.71 -11.65 3.57
CA PHE A 327 8.81 -12.53 2.81
C PHE A 327 9.15 -12.63 1.31
N GLY A 328 10.34 -12.17 0.90
CA GLY A 328 10.86 -12.33 -0.45
C GLY A 328 10.25 -11.37 -1.49
N ILE A 329 9.60 -10.30 -1.06
CA ILE A 329 9.16 -9.22 -1.96
C ILE A 329 10.16 -8.07 -1.86
N HIS A 330 10.82 -7.76 -2.97
CA HIS A 330 11.89 -6.77 -3.01
C HIS A 330 11.56 -5.53 -3.86
N ASP A 331 10.36 -5.45 -4.40
CA ASP A 331 9.84 -4.29 -5.11
C ASP A 331 8.74 -3.64 -4.27
N VAL A 332 9.03 -2.46 -3.75
CA VAL A 332 8.13 -1.71 -2.86
C VAL A 332 7.86 -0.33 -3.44
N SER A 333 6.60 0.05 -3.49
CA SER A 333 6.15 1.37 -3.95
C SER A 333 5.60 2.18 -2.79
N ILE A 334 5.88 3.47 -2.75
CA ILE A 334 5.42 4.39 -1.70
C ILE A 334 4.22 5.19 -2.22
N TRP A 335 3.07 5.02 -1.61
CA TRP A 335 1.90 5.86 -1.78
C TRP A 335 1.83 6.86 -0.63
N ARG A 336 2.15 8.11 -0.77
CA ARG A 336 2.66 8.83 -1.94
C ARG A 336 3.67 9.89 -1.53
N LEU A 337 4.39 10.45 -2.48
CA LEU A 337 5.16 11.67 -2.29
C LEU A 337 4.22 12.88 -2.20
N GLY A 338 4.55 13.81 -1.34
CA GLY A 338 3.81 15.02 -1.05
C GLY A 338 3.20 15.03 0.36
N GLY A 339 3.51 16.08 1.12
CA GLY A 339 3.02 16.28 2.49
C GLY A 339 3.70 15.44 3.56
N ASN A 340 4.85 14.79 3.25
CA ASN A 340 5.57 13.99 4.24
C ASN A 340 6.65 14.81 4.97
N GLY A 341 7.14 15.87 4.33
CA GLY A 341 8.30 16.60 4.78
C GLY A 341 9.63 15.98 4.33
N SER A 342 10.59 16.85 3.99
CA SER A 342 11.88 16.41 3.42
C SER A 342 12.69 15.53 4.36
N GLU A 343 12.62 15.73 5.67
CA GLU A 343 13.35 14.93 6.66
C GLU A 343 12.79 13.52 6.72
N MET A 344 11.47 13.38 6.89
CA MET A 344 10.79 12.11 6.93
C MET A 344 11.04 11.30 5.66
N ILE A 345 10.82 11.90 4.48
CA ILE A 345 10.93 11.13 3.24
C ILE A 345 12.37 10.70 2.93
N ARG A 346 13.40 11.48 3.33
CA ARG A 346 14.81 11.10 3.24
C ARG A 346 15.19 9.98 4.21
N GLY A 347 14.45 9.81 5.29
CA GLY A 347 14.62 8.74 6.26
C GLY A 347 14.16 7.37 5.74
N VAL A 348 13.32 7.34 4.70
CA VAL A 348 12.86 6.08 4.07
C VAL A 348 14.02 5.48 3.27
N ARG A 349 14.44 4.29 3.68
CA ARG A 349 15.59 3.58 3.11
C ARG A 349 15.20 2.18 2.68
N PRO A 350 15.63 1.72 1.46
CA PRO A 350 15.43 0.35 1.01
C PRO A 350 16.25 -0.66 1.78
#